data_0d3f298165453bcfa74721039e78ebd4
#
_entry.id   0d3f298165453bcfa74721039e78ebd4
#
_cell.length_a   1.000
_cell.length_b   1.000
_cell.length_c   1.000
_cell.angle_alpha   90.00
_cell.angle_beta   90.00
_cell.angle_gamma   90.00
#
_symmetry.space_group_name_H-M   'P 1'
#
loop_
_entity.id
_entity.type
_entity.pdbx_description
1 polymer ?
#
loop_
_entity_poly.entity_id
_entity_poly.type
_entity_poly.pdbx_seq_one_letter_code
_entity_poly.pdbx_strand_id
1 'polypeptide(L)'
;MSGFVGAQHEFHNAAFVRDWADRFVPTPPRIALFDLILERVSAPGLPNAHVLELGLGPGYMARHILERNPGLSYEGLDFSEEFFDVARKTIGTYMPRVKLTKADLMDQAWPHSLSRQPGAIVSTWALHDLGGQQAVAGVYARCYEVLPEGGVLMNGDFIKPDGTTWTYEPGRFEVGRHLELLRQAGFKEPAFLALFEHNLDHPTAAQNYACLIAVK
;
A
#
# COMPACT_ATOMS: atom_id res chain seq x y z
N MET A 1 -22.22 -7.81 4.05
CA MET A 1 -21.56 -6.54 4.47
C MET A 1 -20.75 -6.09 3.27
N SER A 2 -20.83 -4.81 2.88
CA SER A 2 -20.04 -4.31 1.75
C SER A 2 -18.55 -4.38 2.18
N GLY A 3 -17.73 -5.11 1.43
CA GLY A 3 -16.32 -5.26 1.71
C GLY A 3 -15.47 -4.03 1.36
N PHE A 4 -16.10 -2.83 1.28
CA PHE A 4 -15.40 -1.61 0.93
C PHE A 4 -15.10 -0.78 2.19
N VAL A 5 -13.87 -0.29 2.30
CA VAL A 5 -13.50 0.65 3.36
C VAL A 5 -14.32 1.93 3.27
N GLY A 6 -14.64 2.52 4.40
CA GLY A 6 -15.46 3.72 4.51
C GLY A 6 -15.88 4.00 5.95
N ALA A 7 -16.69 5.03 6.17
CA ALA A 7 -17.04 5.54 7.49
C ALA A 7 -17.72 4.53 8.45
N GLN A 8 -18.26 3.42 7.95
CA GLN A 8 -18.91 2.37 8.76
C GLN A 8 -18.14 1.05 8.75
N HIS A 9 -16.88 1.05 8.28
CA HIS A 9 -16.07 -0.15 8.22
C HIS A 9 -15.65 -0.61 9.63
N GLU A 10 -15.48 -1.93 9.82
CA GLU A 10 -15.07 -2.52 11.11
C GLU A 10 -13.70 -1.99 11.60
N PHE A 11 -12.86 -1.45 10.72
CA PHE A 11 -11.60 -0.80 11.07
C PHE A 11 -11.74 0.50 11.88
N HIS A 12 -12.96 0.97 12.14
CA HIS A 12 -13.23 2.02 13.14
C HIS A 12 -13.51 1.45 14.55
N ASN A 13 -13.40 0.12 14.74
CA ASN A 13 -13.55 -0.53 16.02
C ASN A 13 -12.18 -0.95 16.58
N ALA A 14 -11.77 -0.36 17.69
CA ALA A 14 -10.45 -0.61 18.29
C ALA A 14 -10.20 -2.08 18.68
N ALA A 15 -11.22 -2.83 19.09
CA ALA A 15 -11.06 -4.25 19.42
C ALA A 15 -10.84 -5.07 18.16
N PHE A 16 -11.63 -4.81 17.10
CA PHE A 16 -11.47 -5.46 15.81
C PHE A 16 -10.09 -5.20 15.20
N VAL A 17 -9.63 -3.94 15.22
CA VAL A 17 -8.32 -3.55 14.69
C VAL A 17 -7.18 -4.26 15.41
N ARG A 18 -7.23 -4.39 16.74
CA ARG A 18 -6.20 -5.13 17.50
C ARG A 18 -6.17 -6.61 17.11
N ASP A 19 -7.32 -7.28 17.13
CA ASP A 19 -7.43 -8.69 16.75
C ASP A 19 -7.00 -8.93 15.29
N TRP A 20 -7.34 -8.01 14.41
CA TRP A 20 -6.94 -8.05 13.01
C TRP A 20 -5.41 -7.92 12.88
N ALA A 21 -4.80 -6.93 13.54
CA ALA A 21 -3.37 -6.71 13.51
C ALA A 21 -2.58 -7.93 14.00
N ASP A 22 -3.02 -8.56 15.10
CA ASP A 22 -2.38 -9.76 15.66
C ASP A 22 -2.45 -10.96 14.71
N ARG A 23 -3.50 -11.09 13.90
CA ARG A 23 -3.65 -12.14 12.88
C ARG A 23 -2.81 -11.90 11.62
N PHE A 24 -2.52 -10.64 11.31
CA PHE A 24 -1.82 -10.24 10.08
C PHE A 24 -0.34 -9.89 10.30
N VAL A 25 0.27 -10.40 11.36
CA VAL A 25 1.73 -10.34 11.54
C VAL A 25 2.43 -10.86 10.27
N PRO A 26 3.46 -10.16 9.77
CA PRO A 26 4.09 -10.52 8.51
C PRO A 26 4.69 -11.93 8.50
N THR A 27 4.27 -12.74 7.55
CA THR A 27 4.84 -14.05 7.23
C THR A 27 6.11 -13.88 6.38
N PRO A 28 6.97 -14.94 6.23
CA PRO A 28 8.15 -14.83 5.37
C PRO A 28 7.89 -14.31 3.96
N PRO A 29 6.83 -14.73 3.22
CA PRO A 29 6.51 -14.13 1.92
C PRO A 29 6.14 -12.64 1.98
N ARG A 30 5.46 -12.20 3.05
CA ARG A 30 5.14 -10.78 3.26
C ARG A 30 6.40 -9.96 3.57
N ILE A 31 7.33 -10.53 4.34
CA ILE A 31 8.64 -9.90 4.58
C ILE A 31 9.42 -9.78 3.28
N ALA A 32 9.39 -10.79 2.39
CA ALA A 32 10.04 -10.70 1.09
C ALA A 32 9.48 -9.58 0.20
N LEU A 33 8.17 -9.31 0.26
CA LEU A 33 7.58 -8.12 -0.37
C LEU A 33 8.12 -6.81 0.25
N PHE A 34 8.22 -6.74 1.58
CA PHE A 34 8.79 -5.56 2.24
C PHE A 34 10.26 -5.34 1.89
N ASP A 35 11.06 -6.43 1.76
CA ASP A 35 12.46 -6.35 1.33
C ASP A 35 12.57 -5.81 -0.10
N LEU A 36 11.71 -6.26 -1.01
CA LEU A 36 11.67 -5.78 -2.37
C LEU A 36 11.32 -4.26 -2.44
N ILE A 37 10.34 -3.83 -1.64
CA ILE A 37 9.99 -2.42 -1.52
C ILE A 37 11.15 -1.62 -0.91
N LEU A 38 11.75 -2.10 0.18
CA LEU A 38 12.89 -1.47 0.85
C LEU A 38 14.07 -1.26 -0.11
N GLU A 39 14.41 -2.27 -0.92
CA GLU A 39 15.47 -2.16 -1.93
C GLU A 39 15.22 -0.96 -2.86
N ARG A 40 14.00 -0.80 -3.33
CA ARG A 40 13.65 0.26 -4.29
C ARG A 40 13.60 1.65 -3.65
N VAL A 41 13.00 1.77 -2.46
CA VAL A 41 12.94 3.07 -1.76
C VAL A 41 14.27 3.47 -1.14
N SER A 42 15.25 2.57 -1.09
CA SER A 42 16.61 2.83 -0.64
C SER A 42 17.60 3.03 -1.80
N ALA A 43 17.16 2.82 -3.03
CA ALA A 43 18.02 2.98 -4.20
C ALA A 43 18.45 4.43 -4.41
N PRO A 44 19.68 4.67 -4.90
CA PRO A 44 20.10 5.99 -5.32
C PRO A 44 19.19 6.55 -6.44
N GLY A 45 18.94 7.86 -6.39
CA GLY A 45 18.17 8.53 -7.45
C GLY A 45 16.73 8.87 -7.10
N LEU A 46 16.24 8.51 -5.92
CA LEU A 46 14.96 9.07 -5.46
C LEU A 46 15.07 10.60 -5.32
N PRO A 47 14.04 11.35 -5.73
CA PRO A 47 14.04 12.82 -5.66
C PRO A 47 14.22 13.37 -4.24
N ASN A 48 13.76 12.64 -3.24
CA ASN A 48 13.97 12.94 -1.82
C ASN A 48 13.79 11.67 -0.96
N ALA A 49 14.27 11.74 0.28
CA ALA A 49 14.26 10.64 1.24
C ALA A 49 12.99 10.59 2.11
N HIS A 50 11.83 10.85 1.50
CA HIS A 50 10.53 10.77 2.18
C HIS A 50 9.64 9.75 1.51
N VAL A 51 9.15 8.79 2.30
CA VAL A 51 8.24 7.72 1.85
C VAL A 51 6.84 7.99 2.39
N LEU A 52 5.85 7.93 1.51
CA LEU A 52 4.43 7.92 1.85
C LEU A 52 3.89 6.50 1.73
N GLU A 53 3.27 5.97 2.76
CA GLU A 53 2.52 4.72 2.73
C GLU A 53 1.02 4.98 2.68
N LEU A 54 0.34 4.41 1.71
CA LEU A 54 -1.11 4.43 1.58
C LEU A 54 -1.71 3.17 2.21
N GLY A 55 -2.57 3.37 3.22
CA GLY A 55 -3.10 2.28 4.03
C GLY A 55 -2.03 1.73 4.99
N LEU A 56 -1.59 2.57 5.95
CA LEU A 56 -0.53 2.21 6.91
C LEU A 56 -0.85 0.95 7.71
N GLY A 57 -2.14 0.76 8.07
CA GLY A 57 -2.56 -0.31 8.94
C GLY A 57 -1.76 -0.39 10.24
N PRO A 58 -1.32 -1.59 10.67
CA PRO A 58 -0.52 -1.77 11.89
C PRO A 58 0.90 -1.21 11.83
N GLY A 59 1.38 -0.71 10.68
CA GLY A 59 2.70 -0.11 10.52
C GLY A 59 3.86 -1.10 10.40
N TYR A 60 3.59 -2.34 10.01
CA TYR A 60 4.63 -3.37 9.87
C TYR A 60 5.65 -3.03 8.78
N MET A 61 5.20 -2.55 7.61
CA MET A 61 6.11 -2.15 6.54
C MET A 61 6.89 -0.89 6.93
N ALA A 62 6.24 0.10 7.52
CA ALA A 62 6.90 1.30 8.04
C ALA A 62 8.04 0.95 9.00
N ARG A 63 7.79 0.08 10.00
CA ARG A 63 8.83 -0.41 10.91
C ARG A 63 9.97 -1.10 10.15
N HIS A 64 9.65 -2.02 9.25
CA HIS A 64 10.64 -2.78 8.48
C HIS A 64 11.60 -1.88 7.69
N ILE A 65 11.06 -0.85 7.03
CA ILE A 65 11.84 0.13 6.25
C ILE A 65 12.69 1.02 7.17
N LEU A 66 12.08 1.59 8.21
CA LEU A 66 12.73 2.55 9.10
C LEU A 66 13.85 1.94 9.95
N GLU A 67 13.72 0.66 10.31
CA GLU A 67 14.75 -0.11 11.03
C GLU A 67 16.01 -0.30 10.18
N ARG A 68 15.84 -0.51 8.87
CA ARG A 68 16.92 -0.85 7.94
C ARG A 68 17.49 0.33 7.18
N ASN A 69 16.73 1.43 7.09
CA ASN A 69 17.19 2.65 6.44
C ASN A 69 17.03 3.87 7.38
N PRO A 70 18.11 4.29 8.08
CA PRO A 70 18.06 5.42 8.99
C PRO A 70 17.91 6.77 8.28
N GLY A 71 18.18 6.84 6.98
CA GLY A 71 18.11 8.08 6.19
C GLY A 71 16.70 8.47 5.75
N LEU A 72 15.73 7.56 5.86
CA LEU A 72 14.35 7.82 5.40
C LEU A 72 13.50 8.47 6.50
N SER A 73 12.66 9.41 6.10
CA SER A 73 11.47 9.86 6.84
C SER A 73 10.21 9.26 6.24
N TYR A 74 9.14 9.14 7.01
CA TYR A 74 7.97 8.37 6.65
C TYR A 74 6.67 9.12 6.96
N GLU A 75 5.70 9.03 6.08
CA GLU A 75 4.33 9.44 6.37
C GLU A 75 3.40 8.27 6.09
N GLY A 76 2.66 7.84 7.11
CA GLY A 76 1.66 6.80 7.01
C GLY A 76 0.27 7.40 6.94
N LEU A 77 -0.46 7.12 5.85
CA LEU A 77 -1.83 7.55 5.65
C LEU A 77 -2.77 6.38 5.89
N ASP A 78 -3.80 6.60 6.71
CA ASP A 78 -4.87 5.64 6.93
C ASP A 78 -6.20 6.38 7.17
N PHE A 79 -7.32 5.74 6.83
CA PHE A 79 -8.65 6.29 7.11
C PHE A 79 -9.11 6.03 8.55
N SER A 80 -8.52 5.01 9.19
CA SER A 80 -8.85 4.59 10.55
C SER A 80 -7.81 5.08 11.58
N GLU A 81 -8.24 5.92 12.52
CA GLU A 81 -7.40 6.35 13.65
C GLU A 81 -7.06 5.21 14.59
N GLU A 82 -7.86 4.15 14.64
CA GLU A 82 -7.64 2.98 15.48
C GLU A 82 -6.35 2.24 15.11
N PHE A 83 -5.99 2.24 13.82
CA PHE A 83 -4.70 1.73 13.39
C PHE A 83 -3.52 2.56 13.87
N PHE A 84 -3.68 3.86 14.08
CA PHE A 84 -2.56 4.70 14.55
C PHE A 84 -2.07 4.32 15.93
N ASP A 85 -2.96 3.85 16.82
CA ASP A 85 -2.55 3.39 18.14
C ASP A 85 -1.76 2.08 18.09
N VAL A 86 -2.12 1.20 17.18
CA VAL A 86 -1.36 -0.03 16.90
C VAL A 86 -0.04 0.31 16.22
N ALA A 87 -0.06 1.15 15.18
CA ALA A 87 1.13 1.56 14.44
C ALA A 87 2.17 2.24 15.31
N ARG A 88 1.76 3.13 16.24
CA ARG A 88 2.69 3.75 17.22
C ARG A 88 3.45 2.71 18.03
N LYS A 89 2.78 1.64 18.47
CA LYS A 89 3.40 0.54 19.22
C LYS A 89 4.33 -0.29 18.34
N THR A 90 3.87 -0.63 17.14
CA THR A 90 4.63 -1.43 16.17
C THR A 90 5.89 -0.71 15.71
N ILE A 91 5.78 0.56 15.33
CA ILE A 91 6.88 1.39 14.84
C ILE A 91 7.85 1.73 15.99
N GLY A 92 7.33 1.94 17.20
CA GLY A 92 8.13 2.07 18.43
C GLY A 92 9.15 3.21 18.38
N THR A 93 10.42 2.88 18.55
CA THR A 93 11.54 3.87 18.63
C THR A 93 11.75 4.66 17.35
N TYR A 94 11.17 4.25 16.21
CA TYR A 94 11.28 4.95 14.93
C TYR A 94 10.23 6.07 14.75
N MET A 95 9.23 6.17 15.65
CA MET A 95 8.18 7.20 15.59
C MET A 95 8.66 8.66 15.40
N PRO A 96 9.83 9.09 15.92
CA PRO A 96 10.33 10.44 15.65
C PRO A 96 10.55 10.78 14.15
N ARG A 97 10.62 9.76 13.29
CA ARG A 97 10.76 9.92 11.84
C ARG A 97 9.44 9.71 11.07
N VAL A 98 8.33 9.51 11.80
CA VAL A 98 7.03 9.16 11.21
C VAL A 98 5.99 10.22 11.50
N LYS A 99 5.25 10.61 10.47
CA LYS A 99 3.98 11.33 10.61
C LYS A 99 2.82 10.36 10.33
N LEU A 100 1.78 10.42 11.14
CA LEU A 100 0.52 9.71 10.90
C LEU A 100 -0.51 10.72 10.41
N THR A 101 -1.12 10.46 9.28
CA THR A 101 -2.07 11.35 8.61
C THR A 101 -3.38 10.60 8.37
N LYS A 102 -4.47 11.09 9.00
CA LYS A 102 -5.80 10.55 8.74
C LYS A 102 -6.32 11.09 7.43
N ALA A 103 -6.58 10.21 6.48
CA ALA A 103 -7.24 10.54 5.22
C ALA A 103 -7.87 9.30 4.59
N ASP A 104 -8.97 9.50 3.88
CA ASP A 104 -9.63 8.47 3.10
C ASP A 104 -9.14 8.55 1.65
N LEU A 105 -8.60 7.47 1.10
CA LEU A 105 -8.13 7.40 -0.28
C LEU A 105 -9.26 7.55 -1.31
N MET A 106 -10.52 7.36 -0.90
CA MET A 106 -11.70 7.62 -1.72
C MET A 106 -12.01 9.11 -1.85
N ASP A 107 -11.55 9.94 -0.90
CA ASP A 107 -11.60 11.41 -1.03
C ASP A 107 -10.46 11.87 -1.94
N GLN A 108 -10.82 12.43 -3.09
CA GLN A 108 -9.83 12.94 -4.06
C GLN A 108 -8.94 14.07 -3.50
N ALA A 109 -9.32 14.66 -2.38
CA ALA A 109 -8.56 15.73 -1.72
C ALA A 109 -7.48 15.21 -0.75
N TRP A 110 -7.33 13.88 -0.56
CA TRP A 110 -6.33 13.31 0.36
C TRP A 110 -4.89 13.85 0.13
N PRO A 111 -4.45 14.22 -1.11
CA PRO A 111 -3.11 14.78 -1.30
C PRO A 111 -2.87 16.10 -0.54
N HIS A 112 -3.92 16.86 -0.27
CA HIS A 112 -3.80 18.13 0.46
C HIS A 112 -3.55 17.94 1.96
N SER A 113 -3.73 16.73 2.50
CA SER A 113 -3.43 16.40 3.90
C SER A 113 -1.96 16.06 4.15
N LEU A 114 -1.18 15.86 3.10
CA LEU A 114 0.23 15.46 3.21
C LEU A 114 1.09 16.56 3.80
N SER A 115 2.06 16.15 4.62
CA SER A 115 3.00 17.09 5.25
C SER A 115 4.04 17.63 4.30
N ARG A 116 4.41 16.84 3.31
CA ARG A 116 5.40 17.18 2.27
C ARG A 116 5.25 16.27 1.05
N GLN A 117 5.88 16.65 -0.03
CA GLN A 117 5.95 15.84 -1.25
C GLN A 117 6.82 14.60 -1.02
N PRO A 118 6.32 13.36 -1.28
CA PRO A 118 7.11 12.15 -1.15
C PRO A 118 8.03 11.92 -2.35
N GLY A 119 9.20 11.31 -2.12
CA GLY A 119 10.06 10.78 -3.18
C GLY A 119 9.61 9.40 -3.65
N ALA A 120 8.95 8.66 -2.77
CA ALA A 120 8.33 7.38 -3.07
C ALA A 120 6.95 7.27 -2.40
N ILE A 121 6.01 6.63 -3.09
CA ILE A 121 4.71 6.21 -2.55
C ILE A 121 4.69 4.68 -2.56
N VAL A 122 4.28 4.09 -1.45
CA VAL A 122 4.17 2.64 -1.30
C VAL A 122 2.79 2.27 -0.76
N SER A 123 2.30 1.10 -1.09
CA SER A 123 1.08 0.54 -0.52
C SER A 123 1.21 -0.98 -0.42
N THR A 124 0.67 -1.57 0.65
CA THR A 124 0.57 -3.02 0.76
C THR A 124 -0.80 -3.43 1.28
N TRP A 125 -1.46 -4.33 0.55
CA TRP A 125 -2.77 -4.93 0.90
C TRP A 125 -3.83 -3.90 1.33
N ALA A 126 -3.92 -2.78 0.59
CA ALA A 126 -4.86 -1.70 0.92
C ALA A 126 -5.77 -1.31 -0.25
N LEU A 127 -5.26 -1.27 -1.48
CA LEU A 127 -6.03 -0.72 -2.59
C LEU A 127 -7.14 -1.66 -3.07
N HIS A 128 -7.00 -2.98 -2.89
CA HIS A 128 -8.06 -3.96 -3.23
C HIS A 128 -9.34 -3.72 -2.42
N ASP A 129 -9.25 -3.13 -1.22
CA ASP A 129 -10.39 -2.83 -0.36
C ASP A 129 -11.18 -1.57 -0.78
N LEU A 130 -10.70 -0.82 -1.78
CA LEU A 130 -11.36 0.41 -2.26
C LEU A 130 -12.59 0.16 -3.16
N GLY A 131 -12.95 -1.10 -3.38
CA GLY A 131 -14.21 -1.44 -4.05
C GLY A 131 -14.15 -1.65 -5.56
N GLY A 132 -13.03 -1.42 -6.21
CA GLY A 132 -12.87 -1.79 -7.62
C GLY A 132 -11.92 -0.92 -8.43
N GLN A 133 -11.83 -1.25 -9.72
CA GLN A 133 -10.84 -0.68 -10.64
C GLN A 133 -10.90 0.85 -10.76
N GLN A 134 -12.10 1.43 -10.72
CA GLN A 134 -12.25 2.89 -10.84
C GLN A 134 -11.69 3.62 -9.61
N ALA A 135 -11.87 3.09 -8.41
CA ALA A 135 -11.32 3.64 -7.19
C ALA A 135 -9.78 3.57 -7.20
N VAL A 136 -9.22 2.41 -7.54
CA VAL A 136 -7.78 2.22 -7.67
C VAL A 136 -7.17 3.14 -8.74
N ALA A 137 -7.84 3.30 -9.88
CA ALA A 137 -7.42 4.24 -10.93
C ALA A 137 -7.36 5.68 -10.42
N GLY A 138 -8.35 6.11 -9.62
CA GLY A 138 -8.37 7.41 -8.97
C GLY A 138 -7.17 7.60 -8.04
N VAL A 139 -6.84 6.59 -7.23
CA VAL A 139 -5.65 6.64 -6.36
C VAL A 139 -4.36 6.73 -7.19
N TYR A 140 -4.20 5.93 -8.24
CA TYR A 140 -3.02 6.00 -9.10
C TYR A 140 -2.85 7.37 -9.76
N ALA A 141 -3.94 8.00 -10.21
CA ALA A 141 -3.90 9.35 -10.75
C ALA A 141 -3.40 10.37 -9.71
N ARG A 142 -3.90 10.31 -8.45
CA ARG A 142 -3.43 11.18 -7.36
C ARG A 142 -1.97 10.91 -7.00
N CYS A 143 -1.53 9.66 -6.99
CA CYS A 143 -0.13 9.31 -6.78
C CYS A 143 0.77 9.96 -7.86
N TYR A 144 0.34 9.89 -9.12
CA TYR A 144 1.08 10.55 -10.20
C TYR A 144 1.16 12.07 -10.02
N GLU A 145 0.08 12.71 -9.61
CA GLU A 145 0.07 14.16 -9.35
C GLU A 145 1.01 14.56 -8.22
N VAL A 146 1.01 13.81 -7.13
CA VAL A 146 1.79 14.09 -5.90
C VAL A 146 3.28 13.85 -6.09
N LEU A 147 3.68 12.79 -6.80
CA LEU A 147 5.08 12.45 -7.00
C LEU A 147 5.81 13.52 -7.83
N PRO A 148 7.06 13.85 -7.49
CA PRO A 148 7.94 14.62 -8.37
C PRO A 148 8.43 13.75 -9.55
N GLU A 149 9.02 14.37 -10.57
CA GLU A 149 9.72 13.63 -11.63
C GLU A 149 10.80 12.71 -11.03
N GLY A 150 10.86 11.48 -11.53
CA GLY A 150 11.71 10.41 -10.98
C GLY A 150 11.20 9.79 -9.67
N GLY A 151 10.08 10.26 -9.16
CA GLY A 151 9.41 9.65 -8.00
C GLY A 151 8.81 8.28 -8.33
N VAL A 152 8.74 7.40 -7.34
CA VAL A 152 8.39 5.99 -7.52
C VAL A 152 7.08 5.66 -6.78
N LEU A 153 6.18 4.97 -7.46
CA LEU A 153 5.03 4.28 -6.85
C LEU A 153 5.30 2.78 -6.82
N MET A 154 5.10 2.14 -5.66
CA MET A 154 5.07 0.69 -5.54
C MET A 154 3.78 0.23 -4.88
N ASN A 155 3.12 -0.74 -5.50
CA ASN A 155 1.92 -1.37 -4.96
C ASN A 155 2.12 -2.88 -4.82
N GLY A 156 2.11 -3.37 -3.58
CA GLY A 156 2.15 -4.79 -3.23
C GLY A 156 0.76 -5.24 -2.78
N ASP A 157 -0.08 -5.71 -3.70
CA ASP A 157 -1.49 -5.94 -3.36
C ASP A 157 -2.02 -7.27 -3.87
N PHE A 158 -3.13 -7.70 -3.27
CA PHE A 158 -3.87 -8.85 -3.73
C PHE A 158 -4.36 -8.65 -5.16
N ILE A 159 -4.22 -9.68 -5.96
CA ILE A 159 -4.62 -9.68 -7.37
C ILE A 159 -5.53 -10.87 -7.66
N LYS A 160 -6.25 -10.78 -8.76
CA LYS A 160 -6.87 -11.94 -9.41
C LYS A 160 -5.83 -12.54 -10.36
N PRO A 161 -5.38 -13.80 -10.13
CA PRO A 161 -4.42 -14.44 -11.02
C PRO A 161 -5.00 -14.68 -12.42
N ASP A 162 -4.17 -14.58 -13.44
CA ASP A 162 -4.56 -14.94 -14.80
C ASP A 162 -4.92 -16.43 -14.89
N GLY A 163 -5.94 -16.74 -15.65
CA GLY A 163 -6.39 -18.12 -15.89
C GLY A 163 -7.18 -18.75 -14.73
N THR A 164 -7.42 -18.02 -13.63
CA THR A 164 -8.25 -18.54 -12.53
C THR A 164 -9.73 -18.64 -12.92
N THR A 165 -10.39 -19.68 -12.42
CA THR A 165 -11.85 -19.84 -12.48
C THR A 165 -12.56 -19.35 -11.21
N TRP A 166 -11.80 -18.97 -10.18
CA TRP A 166 -12.33 -18.49 -8.91
C TRP A 166 -12.85 -17.06 -9.04
N THR A 167 -13.89 -16.77 -8.26
CA THR A 167 -14.44 -15.40 -8.15
C THR A 167 -13.72 -14.67 -7.04
N TYR A 168 -13.32 -13.44 -7.32
CA TYR A 168 -12.67 -12.53 -6.37
C TYR A 168 -13.52 -11.28 -6.19
N GLU A 169 -13.31 -10.56 -5.10
CA GLU A 169 -13.89 -9.24 -4.87
C GLU A 169 -13.46 -8.25 -5.98
N PRO A 170 -14.30 -7.24 -6.30
CA PRO A 170 -14.05 -6.32 -7.43
C PRO A 170 -12.74 -5.55 -7.36
N GLY A 171 -12.16 -5.41 -6.16
CA GLY A 171 -10.86 -4.75 -5.96
C GLY A 171 -9.66 -5.59 -6.34
N ARG A 172 -9.83 -6.91 -6.51
CA ARG A 172 -8.77 -7.81 -7.01
C ARG A 172 -8.96 -8.04 -8.50
N PHE A 173 -8.07 -7.52 -9.28
CA PHE A 173 -8.04 -7.69 -10.74
C PHE A 173 -6.64 -8.07 -11.23
N GLU A 174 -6.52 -8.43 -12.47
CA GLU A 174 -5.30 -8.98 -13.07
C GLU A 174 -4.17 -7.96 -13.07
N VAL A 175 -2.92 -8.42 -12.97
CA VAL A 175 -1.71 -7.59 -13.06
C VAL A 175 -1.71 -6.71 -14.30
N GLY A 176 -2.07 -7.27 -15.46
CA GLY A 176 -2.16 -6.52 -16.71
C GLY A 176 -3.07 -5.30 -16.62
N ARG A 177 -4.19 -5.42 -15.89
CA ARG A 177 -5.11 -4.31 -15.69
C ARG A 177 -4.54 -3.23 -14.77
N HIS A 178 -3.83 -3.60 -13.70
CA HIS A 178 -3.10 -2.63 -12.88
C HIS A 178 -2.08 -1.84 -13.71
N LEU A 179 -1.29 -2.51 -14.54
CA LEU A 179 -0.29 -1.86 -15.40
C LEU A 179 -0.94 -0.90 -16.41
N GLU A 180 -2.10 -1.27 -16.95
CA GLU A 180 -2.88 -0.39 -17.83
C GLU A 180 -3.37 0.87 -17.08
N LEU A 181 -3.94 0.73 -15.89
CA LEU A 181 -4.40 1.86 -15.07
C LEU A 181 -3.25 2.80 -14.67
N LEU A 182 -2.07 2.26 -14.38
CA LEU A 182 -0.88 3.06 -14.10
C LEU A 182 -0.45 3.87 -15.35
N ARG A 183 -0.47 3.27 -16.55
CA ARG A 183 -0.20 4.02 -17.80
C ARG A 183 -1.24 5.10 -18.04
N GLN A 184 -2.53 4.82 -17.81
CA GLN A 184 -3.61 5.79 -17.94
C GLN A 184 -3.46 6.95 -16.95
N ALA A 185 -2.91 6.71 -15.76
CA ALA A 185 -2.57 7.75 -14.79
C ALA A 185 -1.39 8.64 -15.20
N GLY A 186 -0.60 8.24 -16.20
CA GLY A 186 0.54 8.99 -16.74
C GLY A 186 1.91 8.40 -16.44
N PHE A 187 2.00 7.32 -15.65
CA PHE A 187 3.28 6.66 -15.36
C PHE A 187 3.91 6.06 -16.62
N LYS A 188 5.22 6.25 -16.76
CA LYS A 188 6.00 5.67 -17.83
C LYS A 188 6.43 4.25 -17.44
N GLU A 189 6.28 3.30 -18.36
CA GLU A 189 6.77 1.92 -18.25
C GLU A 189 6.49 1.23 -16.90
N PRO A 190 5.22 1.23 -16.39
CA PRO A 190 4.93 0.49 -15.17
C PRO A 190 5.23 -0.99 -15.39
N ALA A 191 5.81 -1.63 -14.35
CA ALA A 191 6.31 -2.99 -14.44
C ALA A 191 5.78 -3.87 -13.30
N PHE A 192 5.60 -5.14 -13.59
CA PHE A 192 5.42 -6.22 -12.63
C PHE A 192 6.80 -6.67 -12.14
N LEU A 193 6.97 -6.78 -10.83
CA LEU A 193 8.23 -7.18 -10.22
C LEU A 193 8.21 -8.63 -9.71
N ALA A 194 7.20 -9.00 -8.97
CA ALA A 194 7.12 -10.32 -8.35
C ALA A 194 5.68 -10.72 -8.01
N LEU A 195 5.44 -12.02 -7.97
CA LEU A 195 4.23 -12.66 -7.50
C LEU A 195 4.53 -13.45 -6.23
N PHE A 196 3.67 -13.34 -5.24
CA PHE A 196 3.82 -13.99 -3.95
C PHE A 196 2.63 -14.90 -3.63
N GLU A 197 2.88 -15.98 -2.91
CA GLU A 197 1.89 -16.97 -2.45
C GLU A 197 0.92 -17.40 -3.56
N HIS A 198 1.47 -17.60 -4.77
CA HIS A 198 0.69 -17.99 -5.94
C HIS A 198 0.03 -19.36 -5.77
N ASN A 199 -1.31 -19.40 -5.82
CA ASN A 199 -2.10 -20.61 -5.71
C ASN A 199 -3.35 -20.49 -6.59
N LEU A 200 -3.47 -21.37 -7.59
CA LEU A 200 -4.62 -21.40 -8.50
C LEU A 200 -5.64 -22.48 -8.13
N ASP A 201 -5.19 -23.54 -7.50
CA ASP A 201 -6.05 -24.73 -7.27
C ASP A 201 -7.03 -24.50 -6.10
N HIS A 202 -6.52 -24.02 -4.96
CA HIS A 202 -7.33 -23.78 -3.76
C HIS A 202 -6.88 -22.49 -3.07
N PRO A 203 -7.08 -21.31 -3.68
CA PRO A 203 -6.61 -20.06 -3.13
C PRO A 203 -7.37 -19.69 -1.85
N THR A 204 -6.63 -19.18 -0.87
CA THR A 204 -7.21 -18.51 0.30
C THR A 204 -7.32 -17.00 0.05
N ALA A 205 -8.11 -16.31 0.87
CA ALA A 205 -8.25 -14.86 0.79
C ALA A 205 -6.92 -14.11 1.02
N ALA A 206 -5.93 -14.72 1.69
CA ALA A 206 -4.64 -14.13 2.02
C ALA A 206 -3.52 -14.45 1.00
N GLN A 207 -3.85 -15.09 -0.12
CA GLN A 207 -2.91 -15.49 -1.16
C GLN A 207 -3.07 -14.70 -2.46
N ASN A 208 -2.16 -14.91 -3.40
CA ASN A 208 -2.12 -14.28 -4.72
C ASN A 208 -1.99 -12.75 -4.64
N TYR A 209 -0.82 -12.28 -4.28
CA TYR A 209 -0.51 -10.85 -4.33
C TYR A 209 0.75 -10.58 -5.15
N ALA A 210 0.79 -9.42 -5.75
CA ALA A 210 1.83 -9.01 -6.69
C ALA A 210 2.46 -7.68 -6.27
N CYS A 211 3.73 -7.49 -6.56
CA CYS A 211 4.39 -6.20 -6.45
C CYS A 211 4.52 -5.55 -7.82
N LEU A 212 4.05 -4.33 -7.92
CA LEU A 212 4.12 -3.48 -9.11
C LEU A 212 4.95 -2.23 -8.80
N ILE A 213 5.63 -1.71 -9.81
CA ILE A 213 6.38 -0.45 -9.74
C ILE A 213 6.03 0.45 -10.91
N ALA A 214 6.02 1.75 -10.66
CA ALA A 214 5.88 2.77 -11.70
C ALA A 214 6.69 4.01 -11.34
N VAL A 215 7.29 4.66 -12.33
CA VAL A 215 8.10 5.87 -12.17
C VAL A 215 7.42 7.02 -12.91
N LYS A 216 7.39 8.20 -12.28
CA LYS A 216 6.89 9.43 -12.92
C LYS A 216 7.92 10.07 -13.82
#